data_aafb5e09e93f75284273c6b91f596e6d
#
_entry.id   aafb5e09e93f75284273c6b91f596e6d
#
_cell.length_a   1.000
_cell.length_b   1.000
_cell.length_c   1.000
_cell.angle_alpha   90.00
_cell.angle_beta   90.00
_cell.angle_gamma   90.00
#
_symmetry.space_group_name_H-M   'P 1'
#
loop_
_entity.id
_entity.type
_entity.pdbx_description
1 polymer ?
#
loop_
_entity_poly.entity_id
_entity_poly.type
_entity_poly.pdbx_seq_one_letter_code
_entity_poly.pdbx_strand_id
1 'polypeptide(L)'
;MEGLNDSSLKELPYNGVYHLTPNGEVQLIDIDLTFPNGIAISKDGRALYVSQSDPKRPILMRYELNASYKVVDKTLFIDFATFMKPGAYGLPDGMTLDKAGNIFTTGPGGIYVITPEGHALGRLSLDRASSNCSFGEKGKTLFVTNQDRLLRIKTQTLGLRWT
;
A
#
# COMPACT_ATOMS: atom_id res chain seq x y z
N MET A 1 -7.28 15.45 -8.79
CA MET A 1 -6.15 15.67 -7.86
C MET A 1 -5.48 17.03 -8.07
N GLU A 2 -6.31 18.02 -8.43
CA GLU A 2 -5.88 19.41 -8.49
C GLU A 2 -5.71 19.90 -7.07
N GLY A 3 -4.85 20.32 -6.49
CA GLY A 3 -4.67 20.81 -5.10
C GLY A 3 -3.58 20.10 -4.29
N LEU A 4 -3.26 18.84 -4.58
CA LEU A 4 -2.15 18.14 -3.93
C LEU A 4 -0.76 18.62 -4.40
N ASN A 5 -0.72 19.33 -5.53
CA ASN A 5 0.51 19.90 -6.11
C ASN A 5 0.71 21.38 -5.81
N ASP A 6 -0.23 22.03 -5.11
CA ASP A 6 -0.06 23.43 -4.73
C ASP A 6 0.96 23.54 -3.60
N SER A 7 2.19 23.84 -3.97
CA SER A 7 3.29 24.01 -3.02
C SER A 7 3.09 25.18 -2.06
N SER A 8 2.17 26.13 -2.38
CA SER A 8 1.88 27.29 -1.54
C SER A 8 1.13 26.90 -0.24
N LEU A 9 0.46 25.74 -0.21
CA LEU A 9 -0.27 25.22 0.93
C LEU A 9 0.56 24.26 1.80
N LYS A 10 1.76 23.93 1.39
CA LYS A 10 2.64 23.01 2.13
C LYS A 10 3.41 23.75 3.22
N GLU A 11 3.27 23.29 4.45
CA GLU A 11 4.10 23.74 5.57
C GLU A 11 5.46 23.05 5.61
N LEU A 12 5.56 21.82 5.07
CA LEU A 12 6.82 21.06 4.94
C LEU A 12 7.25 20.95 3.48
N PRO A 13 8.56 20.99 3.18
CA PRO A 13 9.08 20.90 1.82
C PRO A 13 9.00 19.49 1.21
N TYR A 14 8.53 18.49 1.95
CA TYR A 14 8.42 17.09 1.53
C TYR A 14 7.09 16.47 2.00
N ASN A 15 6.76 15.31 1.43
CA ASN A 15 5.70 14.44 1.93
C ASN A 15 6.38 13.31 2.73
N GLY A 16 6.12 13.26 4.04
CA GLY A 16 6.81 12.34 4.93
C GLY A 16 5.97 11.11 5.31
N VAL A 17 6.66 10.02 5.61
CA VAL A 17 6.11 8.87 6.33
C VAL A 17 6.56 8.98 7.79
N TYR A 18 5.62 8.84 8.73
CA TYR A 18 5.88 9.07 10.14
C TYR A 18 5.38 7.91 11.00
N HIS A 19 6.05 7.70 12.13
CA HIS A 19 5.62 6.86 13.23
C HIS A 19 5.23 7.74 14.42
N LEU A 20 3.98 7.65 14.85
CA LEU A 20 3.52 8.23 16.10
C LEU A 20 3.66 7.17 17.20
N THR A 21 4.53 7.43 18.17
CA THR A 21 4.77 6.52 19.28
C THR A 21 3.64 6.61 20.32
N PRO A 22 3.45 5.59 21.19
CA PRO A 22 2.41 5.60 22.21
C PRO A 22 2.52 6.77 23.22
N ASN A 23 3.71 7.37 23.41
CA ASN A 23 3.93 8.54 24.26
C ASN A 23 3.74 9.87 23.52
N GLY A 24 3.30 9.84 22.25
CA GLY A 24 2.98 11.04 21.47
C GLY A 24 4.19 11.63 20.70
N GLU A 25 5.34 10.98 20.69
CA GLU A 25 6.50 11.40 19.91
C GLU A 25 6.28 11.08 18.44
N VAL A 26 6.54 12.05 17.54
CA VAL A 26 6.50 11.86 16.09
C VAL A 26 7.93 11.58 15.58
N GLN A 27 8.11 10.42 14.99
CA GLN A 27 9.39 9.99 14.40
C GLN A 27 9.27 9.94 12.89
N LEU A 28 10.20 10.59 12.18
CA LEU A 28 10.27 10.57 10.73
C LEU A 28 10.84 9.23 10.27
N ILE A 29 10.15 8.58 9.33
CA ILE A 29 10.55 7.31 8.69
C ILE A 29 11.19 7.57 7.32
N ASP A 30 10.52 8.34 6.45
CA ASP A 30 10.95 8.57 5.07
C ASP A 30 10.49 9.94 4.55
N ILE A 31 11.31 10.56 3.70
CA ILE A 31 11.02 11.81 2.99
C ILE A 31 11.24 11.71 1.47
N ASP A 32 11.71 10.55 0.97
CA ASP A 32 12.10 10.38 -0.43
C ASP A 32 10.92 10.03 -1.36
N LEU A 33 9.75 9.74 -0.77
CA LEU A 33 8.54 9.47 -1.52
C LEU A 33 7.82 10.78 -1.86
N THR A 34 7.52 10.96 -3.16
CA THR A 34 6.80 12.16 -3.65
C THR A 34 5.32 12.15 -3.30
N PHE A 35 4.68 10.97 -3.35
CA PHE A 35 3.27 10.77 -3.01
C PHE A 35 3.07 9.48 -2.20
N PRO A 36 3.61 9.39 -0.95
CA PRO A 36 3.32 8.24 -0.09
C PRO A 36 1.81 8.18 0.18
N ASN A 37 1.23 6.98 0.07
CA ASN A 37 -0.21 6.79 0.18
C ASN A 37 -0.57 5.63 1.11
N GLY A 38 -0.82 4.42 0.57
CA GLY A 38 -1.19 3.27 1.38
C GLY A 38 -0.05 2.78 2.27
N ILE A 39 -0.40 2.30 3.45
CA ILE A 39 0.54 1.82 4.46
C ILE A 39 0.03 0.53 5.10
N ALA A 40 0.92 -0.43 5.32
CA ALA A 40 0.61 -1.65 6.05
C ALA A 40 1.85 -2.18 6.78
N ILE A 41 1.61 -2.89 7.88
CA ILE A 41 2.67 -3.51 8.69
C ILE A 41 2.51 -5.03 8.68
N SER A 42 3.62 -5.76 8.63
CA SER A 42 3.63 -7.22 8.72
C SER A 42 3.12 -7.72 10.08
N LYS A 43 2.73 -8.98 10.15
CA LYS A 43 2.17 -9.60 11.35
C LYS A 43 3.11 -9.51 12.56
N ASP A 44 4.40 -9.63 12.33
CA ASP A 44 5.44 -9.58 13.36
C ASP A 44 5.89 -8.15 13.70
N GLY A 45 5.34 -7.14 13.00
CA GLY A 45 5.68 -5.73 13.19
C GLY A 45 7.08 -5.34 12.67
N ARG A 46 7.74 -6.22 11.91
CA ARG A 46 9.13 -6.00 11.46
C ARG A 46 9.27 -5.48 10.04
N ALA A 47 8.21 -5.52 9.24
CA ALA A 47 8.20 -4.94 7.91
C ALA A 47 7.05 -3.94 7.78
N LEU A 48 7.38 -2.74 7.34
CA LEU A 48 6.44 -1.71 6.95
C LEU A 48 6.43 -1.60 5.43
N TYR A 49 5.25 -1.60 4.83
CA TYR A 49 5.04 -1.41 3.40
C TYR A 49 4.39 -0.06 3.17
N VAL A 50 4.91 0.71 2.22
CA VAL A 50 4.37 2.01 1.83
C VAL A 50 4.27 2.10 0.32
N SER A 51 3.08 2.34 -0.19
CA SER A 51 2.84 2.59 -1.61
C SER A 51 3.09 4.05 -1.96
N GLN A 52 3.47 4.29 -3.21
CA GLN A 52 3.60 5.62 -3.78
C GLN A 52 2.72 5.77 -5.01
N SER A 53 1.83 6.76 -5.00
CA SER A 53 0.90 7.08 -6.09
C SER A 53 1.46 8.10 -7.08
N ASP A 54 2.78 8.16 -7.26
CA ASP A 54 3.39 8.99 -8.29
C ASP A 54 3.35 8.26 -9.65
N PRO A 55 2.66 8.79 -10.68
CA PRO A 55 2.61 8.15 -11.99
C PRO A 55 3.97 8.05 -12.68
N LYS A 56 4.95 8.88 -12.28
CA LYS A 56 6.33 8.80 -12.79
C LYS A 56 7.17 7.74 -12.10
N ARG A 57 6.76 7.32 -10.89
CA ARG A 57 7.46 6.32 -10.09
C ARG A 57 6.46 5.54 -9.22
N PRO A 58 5.55 4.77 -9.82
CA PRO A 58 4.55 3.98 -9.09
C PRO A 58 5.22 2.75 -8.45
N ILE A 59 5.48 2.81 -7.16
CA ILE A 59 6.25 1.80 -6.44
C ILE A 59 5.58 1.38 -5.13
N LEU A 60 6.01 0.22 -4.62
CA LEU A 60 5.81 -0.21 -3.24
C LEU A 60 7.18 -0.34 -2.59
N MET A 61 7.37 0.35 -1.48
CA MET A 61 8.58 0.27 -0.66
C MET A 61 8.37 -0.68 0.51
N ARG A 62 9.45 -1.34 0.93
CA ARG A 62 9.52 -2.12 2.15
C ARG A 62 10.61 -1.56 3.05
N TYR A 63 10.26 -1.34 4.31
CA TYR A 63 11.17 -0.90 5.35
C TYR A 63 11.28 -1.99 6.40
N GLU A 64 12.50 -2.41 6.73
CA GLU A 64 12.74 -3.28 7.86
C GLU A 64 12.82 -2.47 9.15
N LEU A 65 12.11 -2.93 10.17
CA LEU A 65 12.01 -2.27 11.45
C LEU A 65 12.69 -3.12 12.54
N ASN A 66 13.43 -2.46 13.41
CA ASN A 66 13.92 -3.09 14.65
C ASN A 66 12.81 -3.14 15.73
N ALA A 67 13.14 -3.69 16.89
CA ALA A 67 12.21 -3.81 18.02
C ALA A 67 11.70 -2.47 18.58
N SER A 68 12.37 -1.35 18.25
CA SER A 68 11.95 0.01 18.62
C SER A 68 11.24 0.73 17.47
N TYR A 69 10.82 0.00 16.44
CA TYR A 69 10.16 0.51 15.23
C TYR A 69 10.98 1.53 14.43
N LYS A 70 12.31 1.52 14.60
CA LYS A 70 13.23 2.31 13.78
C LYS A 70 13.58 1.55 12.51
N VAL A 71 13.63 2.24 11.39
CA VAL A 71 14.05 1.68 10.10
C VAL A 71 15.53 1.31 10.16
N VAL A 72 15.83 0.06 9.80
CA VAL A 72 17.20 -0.48 9.70
C VAL A 72 17.58 -0.80 8.27
N ASP A 73 16.60 -1.01 7.39
CA ASP A 73 16.81 -1.17 5.96
C ASP A 73 15.61 -0.64 5.17
N LYS A 74 15.83 -0.27 3.91
CA LYS A 74 14.85 0.29 2.99
C LYS A 74 15.09 -0.26 1.59
N THR A 75 14.10 -0.98 1.04
CA THR A 75 14.19 -1.61 -0.28
C THR A 75 13.02 -1.25 -1.17
N LEU A 76 13.29 -1.14 -2.47
CA LEU A 76 12.25 -1.15 -3.50
C LEU A 76 11.65 -2.57 -3.54
N PHE A 77 10.39 -2.70 -3.14
CA PHE A 77 9.74 -4.00 -3.06
C PHE A 77 9.09 -4.39 -4.38
N ILE A 78 8.32 -3.48 -4.99
CA ILE A 78 7.72 -3.66 -6.32
C ILE A 78 7.82 -2.35 -7.10
N ASP A 79 8.22 -2.44 -8.36
CA ASP A 79 8.09 -1.38 -9.35
C ASP A 79 6.90 -1.68 -10.27
N PHE A 80 5.85 -0.86 -10.16
CA PHE A 80 4.64 -1.00 -10.97
C PHE A 80 4.74 -0.35 -12.36
N ALA A 81 5.83 0.36 -12.67
CA ALA A 81 6.01 0.96 -13.99
C ALA A 81 5.92 -0.07 -15.13
N THR A 82 6.40 -1.30 -14.87
CA THR A 82 6.34 -2.42 -15.83
C THR A 82 4.92 -2.91 -16.12
N PHE A 83 3.95 -2.61 -15.24
CA PHE A 83 2.55 -2.99 -15.37
C PHE A 83 1.67 -1.88 -15.92
N MET A 84 2.22 -0.67 -16.09
CA MET A 84 1.54 0.47 -16.71
C MET A 84 1.32 0.20 -18.20
N LYS A 85 0.07 -0.04 -18.60
CA LYS A 85 -0.32 -0.30 -19.99
C LYS A 85 -1.53 0.55 -20.33
N PRO A 86 -1.78 0.86 -21.62
CA PRO A 86 -3.02 1.50 -22.04
C PRO A 86 -4.24 0.73 -21.51
N GLY A 87 -5.17 1.42 -20.85
CA GLY A 87 -6.34 0.84 -20.20
C GLY A 87 -6.11 0.22 -18.83
N ALA A 88 -4.89 0.19 -18.32
CA ALA A 88 -4.59 -0.21 -16.94
C ALA A 88 -4.71 1.01 -16.00
N TYR A 89 -5.94 1.30 -15.57
CA TYR A 89 -6.23 2.43 -14.68
C TYR A 89 -5.78 2.17 -13.25
N GLY A 90 -5.41 3.24 -12.54
CA GLY A 90 -5.03 3.21 -11.12
C GLY A 90 -3.53 3.26 -10.89
N LEU A 91 -3.17 3.53 -9.66
CA LEU A 91 -1.81 3.61 -9.14
C LEU A 91 -1.73 2.81 -7.84
N PRO A 92 -0.51 2.49 -7.34
CA PRO A 92 -0.36 1.93 -6.00
C PRO A 92 -0.93 2.91 -4.97
N ASP A 93 -1.95 2.46 -4.21
CA ASP A 93 -2.69 3.24 -3.22
C ASP A 93 -2.89 2.36 -1.98
N GLY A 94 -4.11 2.09 -1.54
CA GLY A 94 -4.37 1.30 -0.35
C GLY A 94 -4.00 -0.18 -0.47
N MET A 95 -3.75 -0.81 0.69
CA MET A 95 -3.37 -2.22 0.78
C MET A 95 -3.83 -2.87 2.06
N THR A 96 -3.85 -4.20 2.07
CA THR A 96 -4.11 -5.05 3.24
C THR A 96 -3.31 -6.34 3.15
N LEU A 97 -3.14 -7.06 4.27
CA LEU A 97 -2.42 -8.33 4.31
C LEU A 97 -3.35 -9.48 4.68
N ASP A 98 -3.00 -10.67 4.20
CA ASP A 98 -3.59 -11.93 4.68
C ASP A 98 -2.74 -12.58 5.79
N LYS A 99 -3.23 -13.69 6.34
CA LYS A 99 -2.55 -14.43 7.42
C LYS A 99 -1.23 -15.06 7.00
N ALA A 100 -1.05 -15.35 5.73
CA ALA A 100 0.21 -15.84 5.16
C ALA A 100 1.24 -14.72 4.97
N GLY A 101 0.82 -13.44 5.17
CA GLY A 101 1.64 -12.26 4.95
C GLY A 101 1.62 -11.75 3.51
N ASN A 102 0.79 -12.34 2.63
CA ASN A 102 0.65 -11.80 1.28
C ASN A 102 0.00 -10.42 1.33
N ILE A 103 0.55 -9.51 0.54
CA ILE A 103 0.08 -8.14 0.41
C ILE A 103 -0.93 -8.08 -0.74
N PHE A 104 -2.13 -7.60 -0.44
CA PHE A 104 -3.15 -7.24 -1.42
C PHE A 104 -3.10 -5.72 -1.57
N THR A 105 -2.60 -5.24 -2.70
CA THR A 105 -2.42 -3.80 -2.95
C THR A 105 -3.05 -3.38 -4.25
N THR A 106 -3.59 -2.17 -4.27
CA THR A 106 -4.04 -1.57 -5.53
C THR A 106 -2.85 -1.27 -6.43
N GLY A 107 -3.10 -1.19 -7.72
CA GLY A 107 -2.10 -0.85 -8.72
C GLY A 107 -2.71 -0.74 -10.11
N PRO A 108 -1.88 -0.57 -11.16
CA PRO A 108 -2.38 -0.45 -12.53
C PRO A 108 -3.23 -1.64 -12.97
N GLY A 109 -4.51 -1.40 -13.23
CA GLY A 109 -5.46 -2.40 -13.72
C GLY A 109 -6.03 -3.34 -12.66
N GLY A 110 -5.90 -3.06 -11.35
CA GLY A 110 -6.60 -3.84 -10.33
C GLY A 110 -5.85 -4.05 -9.01
N ILE A 111 -6.10 -5.20 -8.37
CA ILE A 111 -5.48 -5.58 -7.09
C ILE A 111 -4.41 -6.64 -7.34
N TYR A 112 -3.19 -6.36 -6.93
CA TYR A 112 -2.07 -7.29 -6.96
C TYR A 112 -1.99 -8.09 -5.67
N VAL A 113 -1.65 -9.37 -5.78
CA VAL A 113 -1.35 -10.24 -4.65
C VAL A 113 0.14 -10.55 -4.70
N ILE A 114 0.88 -10.16 -3.66
CA ILE A 114 2.35 -10.21 -3.62
C ILE A 114 2.76 -10.95 -2.35
N THR A 115 3.70 -11.90 -2.49
CA THR A 115 4.24 -12.63 -1.32
C THR A 115 5.11 -11.73 -0.45
N PRO A 116 5.40 -12.12 0.81
CA PRO A 116 6.34 -11.40 1.69
C PRO A 116 7.75 -11.24 1.09
N GLU A 117 8.13 -12.12 0.16
CA GLU A 117 9.44 -12.09 -0.55
C GLU A 117 9.41 -11.19 -1.80
N GLY A 118 8.26 -10.58 -2.14
CA GLY A 118 8.13 -9.66 -3.28
C GLY A 118 7.75 -10.33 -4.60
N HIS A 119 7.31 -11.59 -4.59
CA HIS A 119 6.85 -12.26 -5.80
C HIS A 119 5.36 -11.97 -6.06
N ALA A 120 5.04 -11.43 -7.24
CA ALA A 120 3.66 -11.24 -7.65
C ALA A 120 3.00 -12.58 -7.98
N LEU A 121 2.03 -13.02 -7.18
CA LEU A 121 1.25 -14.25 -7.42
C LEU A 121 0.22 -14.05 -8.53
N GLY A 122 -0.28 -12.81 -8.70
CA GLY A 122 -1.29 -12.49 -9.70
C GLY A 122 -1.96 -11.16 -9.47
N ARG A 123 -2.94 -10.86 -10.33
CA ARG A 123 -3.74 -9.65 -10.26
C ARG A 123 -5.22 -9.96 -10.44
N LEU A 124 -6.05 -9.41 -9.58
CA LEU A 124 -7.49 -9.29 -9.84
C LEU A 124 -7.67 -8.12 -10.81
N SER A 125 -7.93 -8.43 -12.08
CA SER A 125 -8.10 -7.42 -13.12
C SER A 125 -9.42 -6.68 -12.93
N LEU A 126 -9.35 -5.35 -12.90
CA LEU A 126 -10.48 -4.46 -12.74
C LEU A 126 -10.47 -3.39 -13.84
N ASP A 127 -11.66 -3.01 -14.27
CA ASP A 127 -11.90 -2.07 -15.39
C ASP A 127 -11.76 -0.59 -15.00
N ARG A 128 -11.58 -0.31 -13.70
CA ARG A 128 -11.47 1.04 -13.13
C ARG A 128 -10.38 1.12 -12.10
N ALA A 129 -9.93 2.33 -11.81
CA ALA A 129 -8.97 2.56 -10.73
C ALA A 129 -9.55 2.15 -9.38
N SER A 130 -8.73 1.49 -8.58
CA SER A 130 -9.06 1.13 -7.20
C SER A 130 -8.22 1.98 -6.24
N SER A 131 -8.84 2.50 -5.19
CA SER A 131 -8.17 3.32 -4.19
C SER A 131 -7.79 2.55 -2.93
N ASN A 132 -8.54 1.51 -2.56
CA ASN A 132 -8.21 0.75 -1.35
C ASN A 132 -8.82 -0.67 -1.38
N CYS A 133 -8.31 -1.53 -0.51
CA CYS A 133 -8.91 -2.84 -0.25
C CYS A 133 -8.73 -3.24 1.22
N SER A 134 -9.69 -4.02 1.73
CA SER A 134 -9.64 -4.53 3.11
C SER A 134 -10.40 -5.84 3.25
N PHE A 135 -9.94 -6.71 4.14
CA PHE A 135 -10.66 -7.92 4.49
C PHE A 135 -11.80 -7.63 5.48
N GLY A 136 -12.94 -8.27 5.26
CA GLY A 136 -14.10 -8.23 6.12
C GLY A 136 -14.80 -9.60 6.20
N GLU A 137 -16.00 -9.65 6.78
CA GLU A 137 -16.82 -10.86 6.90
C GLU A 137 -16.03 -12.06 7.45
N LYS A 138 -15.52 -11.92 8.66
CA LYS A 138 -14.67 -12.94 9.31
C LYS A 138 -13.37 -13.22 8.51
N GLY A 139 -12.87 -12.22 7.81
CA GLY A 139 -11.62 -12.27 7.05
C GLY A 139 -11.66 -13.02 5.73
N LYS A 140 -12.82 -13.52 5.29
CA LYS A 140 -12.96 -14.32 4.06
C LYS A 140 -13.49 -13.56 2.85
N THR A 141 -13.59 -12.26 2.96
CA THR A 141 -14.07 -11.41 1.86
C THR A 141 -13.18 -10.20 1.73
N LEU A 142 -12.63 -9.99 0.55
CA LEU A 142 -11.92 -8.77 0.20
C LEU A 142 -12.94 -7.75 -0.32
N PHE A 143 -13.01 -6.61 0.33
CA PHE A 143 -13.74 -5.44 -0.14
C PHE A 143 -12.77 -4.51 -0.86
N VAL A 144 -13.19 -3.97 -2.00
CA VAL A 144 -12.37 -3.07 -2.82
C VAL A 144 -13.17 -1.84 -3.17
N THR A 145 -12.64 -0.65 -2.87
CA THR A 145 -13.19 0.61 -3.39
C THR A 145 -12.66 0.83 -4.80
N ASN A 146 -13.57 0.82 -5.79
CA ASN A 146 -13.25 0.85 -7.22
C ASN A 146 -14.05 1.97 -7.88
N GLN A 147 -13.57 3.20 -7.74
CA GLN A 147 -14.27 4.45 -8.10
C GLN A 147 -15.66 4.55 -7.44
N ASP A 148 -16.72 4.48 -8.25
CA ASP A 148 -18.12 4.56 -7.84
C ASP A 148 -18.70 3.21 -7.35
N ARG A 149 -17.86 2.16 -7.21
CA ARG A 149 -18.27 0.81 -6.82
C ARG A 149 -17.57 0.36 -5.54
N LEU A 150 -18.29 -0.40 -4.74
CA LEU A 150 -17.73 -1.24 -3.69
C LEU A 150 -17.82 -2.70 -4.15
N LEU A 151 -16.68 -3.31 -4.43
CA LEU A 151 -16.61 -4.71 -4.82
C LEU A 151 -16.49 -5.60 -3.59
N ARG A 152 -17.07 -6.78 -3.66
CA ARG A 152 -17.08 -7.80 -2.61
C ARG A 152 -16.64 -9.13 -3.22
N ILE A 153 -15.45 -9.60 -2.86
CA ILE A 153 -14.78 -10.75 -3.47
C ILE A 153 -14.52 -11.80 -2.40
N LYS A 154 -15.10 -12.98 -2.54
CA LYS A 154 -14.81 -14.10 -1.66
C LYS A 154 -13.40 -14.60 -1.89
N THR A 155 -12.67 -14.88 -0.78
CA THR A 155 -11.31 -15.38 -0.80
C THR A 155 -11.18 -16.72 -0.09
N GLN A 156 -10.19 -17.52 -0.47
CA GLN A 156 -9.83 -18.75 0.25
C GLN A 156 -8.88 -18.46 1.41
N THR A 157 -8.15 -17.35 1.36
CA THR A 157 -7.29 -16.90 2.46
C THR A 157 -8.07 -16.09 3.49
N LEU A 158 -7.46 -15.89 4.65
CA LEU A 158 -8.00 -15.07 5.74
C LEU A 158 -7.20 -13.77 5.85
N GLY A 159 -7.88 -12.64 6.02
CA GLY A 159 -7.23 -11.39 6.35
C GLY A 159 -6.45 -11.45 7.65
N LEU A 160 -5.34 -10.72 7.74
CA LEU A 160 -4.37 -10.77 8.85
C LEU A 160 -5.00 -10.55 10.24
N ARG A 161 -5.95 -9.62 10.33
CA ARG A 161 -6.58 -9.22 11.61
C ARG A 161 -7.71 -10.13 12.08
N TRP A 162 -8.02 -11.19 11.32
CA TRP A 162 -9.14 -12.07 11.64
C TRP A 162 -8.63 -13.39 12.24
N THR A 163 -9.25 -13.85 13.31
CA THR A 163 -8.96 -15.13 14.00
C THR A 163 -9.87 -16.23 13.52
#